data_8d5af84ce48a40da6efbed8e9620c3a6
#
_entry.id   8d5af84ce48a40da6efbed8e9620c3a6
#
_cell.length_a   1.000
_cell.length_b   1.000
_cell.length_c   1.000
_cell.angle_alpha   90.00
_cell.angle_beta   90.00
_cell.angle_gamma   90.00
#
_symmetry.space_group_name_H-M   'P 1'
#
loop_
_entity.id
_entity.type
_entity.pdbx_description
1 polymer ?
#
loop_
_entity_poly.entity_id
_entity_poly.type
_entity_poly.pdbx_seq_one_letter_code
_entity_poly.pdbx_strand_id
1 'polypeptide(L)'
;MREENKVAGELIEEASRKVQDLFDQLASTSDYVARISELLGVEQTSGLLGVEQTNVFSDRIDSHFSSITIESYKVFKNLCFDKLARINLVAGLNNSGKTSLLEAIYLLARQNDFNGILGVIQRRGKIPEERIQAEWLVNQIARPIAIKGVFDGKLADVTISVIQESNASLDMSKYLKSVEIASNFDNHKQESMTRIFKGQERVSLADSIKLLCNAIYSSPFFMNEPRHYSTFYHASVRSKSLPKIFDFIRQEIVPTISDIRLIVDSYRFLVTDSRFDEPLDLTSYGEGLQRIFFMSLLFASAQNGILLIDEFENAIHVDLMARFAPFVYKLAIEFNVQVFLTSHSKECIDSFVQNIDKKEDISLHALIPSPEKAIDHWETGGQEYSTLLRVADVDLRKAQ
;
A
#
# COMPACT_ATOMS: atom_id res chain seq x y z
N MET A 1 56.25 -17.87 18.73
CA MET A 1 54.95 -17.77 19.48
C MET A 1 54.70 -16.43 20.13
N ARG A 2 55.59 -15.83 20.97
CA ARG A 2 55.34 -14.50 21.59
C ARG A 2 55.46 -13.33 20.59
N GLU A 3 56.41 -13.36 19.65
CA GLU A 3 56.56 -12.34 18.61
C GLU A 3 55.47 -12.44 17.55
N GLU A 4 55.06 -13.64 17.14
CA GLU A 4 54.00 -13.88 16.18
C GLU A 4 52.64 -13.38 16.71
N ASN A 5 52.34 -13.58 17.98
CA ASN A 5 51.11 -13.06 18.61
C ASN A 5 51.12 -11.51 18.72
N LYS A 6 52.30 -10.88 18.84
CA LYS A 6 52.39 -9.41 18.88
C LYS A 6 52.15 -8.81 17.49
N VAL A 7 52.75 -9.42 16.46
CA VAL A 7 52.53 -8.99 15.06
C VAL A 7 51.07 -9.20 14.63
N ALA A 8 50.45 -10.32 15.04
CA ALA A 8 49.00 -10.56 14.78
C ALA A 8 48.11 -9.53 15.52
N GLY A 9 48.45 -9.13 16.73
CA GLY A 9 47.76 -8.09 17.50
C GLY A 9 47.84 -6.71 16.80
N GLU A 10 49.02 -6.32 16.35
CA GLU A 10 49.23 -5.06 15.63
C GLU A 10 48.50 -5.01 14.28
N LEU A 11 48.46 -6.13 13.55
CA LEU A 11 47.69 -6.26 12.30
C LEU A 11 46.18 -6.17 12.52
N ILE A 12 45.67 -6.75 13.63
CA ILE A 12 44.25 -6.67 13.97
C ILE A 12 43.86 -5.23 14.36
N GLU A 13 44.73 -4.53 15.14
CA GLU A 13 44.48 -3.13 15.48
C GLU A 13 44.53 -2.21 14.26
N GLU A 14 45.48 -2.43 13.33
CA GLU A 14 45.57 -1.66 12.10
C GLU A 14 44.35 -1.92 11.16
N ALA A 15 43.93 -3.17 11.05
CA ALA A 15 42.71 -3.52 10.29
C ALA A 15 41.46 -2.89 10.92
N SER A 16 41.35 -2.91 12.27
CA SER A 16 40.24 -2.29 12.99
C SER A 16 40.20 -0.77 12.80
N ARG A 17 41.36 -0.09 12.80
CA ARG A 17 41.42 1.34 12.47
C ARG A 17 41.02 1.64 11.04
N LYS A 18 41.51 0.88 10.08
CA LYS A 18 41.12 1.06 8.65
C LYS A 18 39.64 0.83 8.42
N VAL A 19 39.05 -0.14 9.11
CA VAL A 19 37.61 -0.38 9.10
C VAL A 19 36.84 0.80 9.69
N GLN A 20 37.31 1.33 10.83
CA GLN A 20 36.67 2.49 11.48
C GLN A 20 36.80 3.75 10.62
N ASP A 21 37.97 4.01 10.01
CA ASP A 21 38.17 5.14 9.09
C ASP A 21 37.31 5.01 7.84
N LEU A 22 37.11 3.80 7.31
CA LEU A 22 36.18 3.52 6.22
C LEU A 22 34.71 3.75 6.64
N PHE A 23 34.33 3.35 7.85
CA PHE A 23 33.00 3.63 8.40
C PHE A 23 32.76 5.13 8.58
N ASP A 24 33.75 5.86 9.09
CA ASP A 24 33.65 7.32 9.28
C ASP A 24 33.64 8.08 7.95
N GLN A 25 34.40 7.63 6.96
CA GLN A 25 34.33 8.17 5.58
C GLN A 25 33.00 7.85 4.89
N LEU A 26 32.45 6.66 5.07
CA LEU A 26 31.17 6.26 4.51
C LEU A 26 29.99 6.95 5.23
N ALA A 27 30.11 7.20 6.54
CA ALA A 27 29.08 7.92 7.30
C ALA A 27 28.95 9.40 6.89
N SER A 28 29.97 9.97 6.25
CA SER A 28 29.98 11.36 5.77
C SER A 28 29.51 11.52 4.31
N THR A 29 29.21 10.44 3.60
CA THR A 29 28.81 10.51 2.19
C THR A 29 27.35 10.10 1.98
N SER A 30 26.65 10.92 1.17
CA SER A 30 25.28 10.67 0.68
C SER A 30 25.11 9.26 0.09
N ASP A 31 26.16 8.69 -0.51
CA ASP A 31 26.21 7.34 -1.07
C ASP A 31 26.07 6.21 -0.05
N TYR A 32 26.48 6.43 1.21
CA TYR A 32 26.34 5.41 2.24
C TYR A 32 24.89 5.29 2.71
N VAL A 33 24.23 6.43 2.87
CA VAL A 33 22.79 6.47 3.17
C VAL A 33 22.01 5.86 2.01
N ALA A 34 22.41 6.13 0.76
CA ALA A 34 21.83 5.52 -0.44
C ALA A 34 21.98 4.00 -0.47
N ARG A 35 23.19 3.48 -0.23
CA ARG A 35 23.47 2.04 -0.19
C ARG A 35 22.83 1.31 1.00
N ILE A 36 22.78 1.93 2.18
CA ILE A 36 22.06 1.34 3.33
C ILE A 36 20.56 1.32 3.06
N SER A 37 19.99 2.35 2.45
CA SER A 37 18.58 2.36 2.09
C SER A 37 18.27 1.31 1.02
N GLU A 38 19.15 1.11 0.06
CA GLU A 38 19.07 0.04 -0.93
C GLU A 38 19.20 -1.36 -0.31
N LEU A 39 20.15 -1.55 0.61
CA LEU A 39 20.38 -2.79 1.37
C LEU A 39 19.25 -3.07 2.38
N LEU A 40 18.64 -2.03 2.95
CA LEU A 40 17.56 -2.16 3.93
C LEU A 40 16.18 -2.16 3.27
N GLY A 41 16.07 -2.04 1.93
CA GLY A 41 14.80 -1.95 1.22
C GLY A 41 13.96 -0.73 1.64
N VAL A 42 14.62 0.29 2.19
CA VAL A 42 14.00 1.59 2.43
C VAL A 42 14.00 2.30 1.10
N GLU A 43 12.85 2.44 0.46
CA GLU A 43 12.72 3.28 -0.73
C GLU A 43 13.29 4.67 -0.41
N GLN A 44 14.50 4.94 -0.91
CA GLN A 44 14.97 6.31 -0.95
C GLN A 44 14.11 7.07 -1.95
N THR A 45 13.39 8.02 -1.45
CA THR A 45 12.87 9.11 -2.25
C THR A 45 14.05 9.95 -2.72
N SER A 46 14.67 9.53 -3.84
CA SER A 46 15.69 10.34 -4.51
C SER A 46 15.03 11.63 -4.97
N GLY A 47 15.36 12.73 -4.28
CA GLY A 47 14.93 14.06 -4.69
C GLY A 47 14.32 14.96 -3.61
N LEU A 48 14.23 14.50 -2.36
CA LEU A 48 13.74 15.32 -1.25
C LEU A 48 14.90 16.05 -0.55
N LEU A 49 15.38 17.14 -1.16
CA LEU A 49 16.19 18.12 -0.44
C LEU A 49 15.23 18.92 0.48
N GLY A 50 15.20 18.57 1.77
CA GLY A 50 14.59 19.38 2.83
C GLY A 50 13.23 18.93 3.35
N VAL A 51 12.77 17.69 3.12
CA VAL A 51 11.53 17.20 3.73
C VAL A 51 11.84 16.42 5.00
N GLU A 52 11.45 16.95 6.14
CA GLU A 52 11.39 16.24 7.41
C GLU A 52 10.39 15.09 7.35
N GLN A 53 10.61 14.08 8.16
CA GLN A 53 9.92 12.79 8.26
C GLN A 53 8.44 12.80 7.82
N THR A 54 8.07 11.86 6.95
CA THR A 54 6.66 11.57 6.63
C THR A 54 5.98 11.01 7.89
N ASN A 55 5.00 11.73 8.42
CA ASN A 55 4.27 11.36 9.63
C ASN A 55 2.78 11.18 9.31
N VAL A 56 2.09 10.32 10.07
CA VAL A 56 0.64 10.25 10.07
C VAL A 56 0.05 11.32 10.99
N PHE A 57 -1.18 11.77 10.73
CA PHE A 57 -1.87 12.73 11.59
C PHE A 57 -2.16 12.16 12.99
N SER A 58 -2.45 10.86 13.07
CA SER A 58 -2.69 10.16 14.33
C SER A 58 -2.22 8.71 14.25
N ASP A 59 -1.51 8.26 15.28
CA ASP A 59 -1.10 6.85 15.42
C ASP A 59 -2.26 5.96 15.87
N ARG A 60 -3.33 6.56 16.41
CA ARG A 60 -4.54 5.88 16.84
C ARG A 60 -5.73 6.40 16.04
N ILE A 61 -6.43 5.48 15.39
CA ILE A 61 -7.62 5.74 14.59
C ILE A 61 -8.78 5.03 15.28
N ASP A 62 -9.78 5.80 15.69
CA ASP A 62 -10.99 5.27 16.31
C ASP A 62 -12.00 4.81 15.24
N SER A 63 -12.05 5.51 14.10
CA SER A 63 -12.85 5.12 12.94
C SER A 63 -12.10 5.42 11.62
N HIS A 64 -12.40 4.65 10.59
CA HIS A 64 -11.80 4.82 9.27
C HIS A 64 -12.66 5.72 8.38
N PHE A 65 -12.54 5.57 7.04
CA PHE A 65 -13.42 6.28 6.12
C PHE A 65 -14.87 5.85 6.33
N SER A 66 -15.75 6.80 6.59
CA SER A 66 -17.20 6.59 6.58
C SER A 66 -17.83 6.97 5.25
N SER A 67 -17.24 7.92 4.52
CA SER A 67 -17.66 8.31 3.18
C SER A 67 -16.49 8.83 2.35
N ILE A 68 -16.60 8.72 1.04
CA ILE A 68 -15.62 9.24 0.07
C ILE A 68 -16.38 9.82 -1.12
N THR A 69 -16.00 11.01 -1.56
CA THR A 69 -16.52 11.63 -2.78
C THR A 69 -15.36 11.92 -3.73
N ILE A 70 -15.42 11.37 -4.93
CA ILE A 70 -14.47 11.66 -6.00
C ILE A 70 -15.09 12.74 -6.88
N GLU A 71 -14.68 13.99 -6.67
CA GLU A 71 -15.17 15.13 -7.46
C GLU A 71 -14.65 15.09 -8.88
N SER A 72 -13.36 14.78 -9.04
CA SER A 72 -12.73 14.56 -10.34
C SER A 72 -11.53 13.63 -10.23
N TYR A 73 -11.60 12.48 -10.88
CA TYR A 73 -10.47 11.59 -11.10
C TYR A 73 -10.76 10.64 -12.26
N LYS A 74 -9.97 10.76 -13.34
CA LYS A 74 -10.11 9.90 -14.55
C LYS A 74 -11.53 9.90 -15.11
N VAL A 75 -12.24 8.75 -14.98
CA VAL A 75 -13.62 8.58 -15.46
C VAL A 75 -14.65 9.10 -14.46
N PHE A 76 -14.25 9.30 -13.22
CA PHE A 76 -15.17 9.72 -12.15
C PHE A 76 -15.40 11.22 -12.14
N LYS A 77 -16.65 11.60 -11.97
CA LYS A 77 -17.11 12.98 -11.75
C LYS A 77 -18.24 12.96 -10.73
N ASN A 78 -18.00 13.59 -9.57
CA ASN A 78 -18.96 13.70 -8.47
C ASN A 78 -19.55 12.33 -8.06
N LEU A 79 -18.69 11.32 -7.91
CA LEU A 79 -19.07 9.98 -7.47
C LEU A 79 -18.93 9.88 -5.95
N CYS A 80 -20.01 9.51 -5.25
CA CYS A 80 -20.07 9.45 -3.80
C CYS A 80 -20.25 8.01 -3.31
N PHE A 81 -19.56 7.66 -2.25
CA PHE A 81 -19.64 6.41 -1.50
C PHE A 81 -19.97 6.75 -0.05
N ASP A 82 -21.20 6.49 0.38
CA ASP A 82 -21.71 6.93 1.70
C ASP A 82 -21.82 5.80 2.72
N LYS A 83 -21.77 4.55 2.28
CA LYS A 83 -21.89 3.36 3.14
C LYS A 83 -20.58 2.57 3.19
N LEU A 84 -19.55 3.16 3.75
CA LEU A 84 -18.28 2.44 3.93
C LEU A 84 -18.26 1.67 5.24
N ALA A 85 -17.76 0.43 5.18
CA ALA A 85 -17.67 -0.47 6.31
C ALA A 85 -16.21 -0.93 6.55
N ARG A 86 -16.00 -1.90 7.42
CA ARG A 86 -14.68 -2.50 7.66
C ARG A 86 -14.14 -3.19 6.41
N ILE A 87 -14.99 -3.92 5.71
CA ILE A 87 -14.71 -4.60 4.44
C ILE A 87 -15.58 -4.00 3.35
N ASN A 88 -14.97 -3.42 2.33
CA ASN A 88 -15.65 -2.79 1.21
C ASN A 88 -15.35 -3.59 -0.06
N LEU A 89 -16.36 -4.23 -0.62
CA LEU A 89 -16.26 -5.04 -1.82
C LEU A 89 -16.71 -4.22 -3.02
N VAL A 90 -15.82 -4.01 -3.97
CA VAL A 90 -16.08 -3.21 -5.19
C VAL A 90 -16.22 -4.14 -6.39
N ALA A 91 -17.44 -4.28 -6.87
CA ALA A 91 -17.78 -5.08 -8.04
C ALA A 91 -17.88 -4.23 -9.31
N GLY A 92 -17.69 -4.85 -10.46
CA GLY A 92 -17.91 -4.22 -11.76
C GLY A 92 -17.22 -4.98 -12.88
N LEU A 93 -17.68 -4.76 -14.09
CA LEU A 93 -17.06 -5.32 -15.29
C LEU A 93 -15.66 -4.74 -15.50
N ASN A 94 -14.93 -5.31 -16.47
CA ASN A 94 -13.63 -4.75 -16.86
C ASN A 94 -13.82 -3.31 -17.37
N ASN A 95 -12.88 -2.44 -17.06
CA ASN A 95 -12.91 -1.00 -17.37
C ASN A 95 -14.03 -0.19 -16.68
N SER A 96 -14.70 -0.71 -15.65
CA SER A 96 -15.69 0.04 -14.87
C SER A 96 -15.07 1.05 -13.89
N GLY A 97 -13.76 1.14 -13.82
CA GLY A 97 -13.06 2.09 -12.96
C GLY A 97 -12.65 1.56 -11.57
N LYS A 98 -12.80 0.27 -11.28
CA LYS A 98 -12.43 -0.34 -9.98
C LYS A 98 -11.03 0.05 -9.50
N THR A 99 -10.02 -0.16 -10.33
CA THR A 99 -8.63 0.27 -10.06
C THR A 99 -8.54 1.77 -9.80
N SER A 100 -9.26 2.59 -10.59
CA SER A 100 -9.25 4.05 -10.42
C SER A 100 -9.91 4.49 -9.11
N LEU A 101 -10.88 3.75 -8.60
CA LEU A 101 -11.44 3.98 -7.27
C LEU A 101 -10.40 3.74 -6.18
N LEU A 102 -9.71 2.60 -6.21
CA LEU A 102 -8.65 2.31 -5.22
C LEU A 102 -7.54 3.35 -5.27
N GLU A 103 -7.13 3.79 -6.46
CA GLU A 103 -6.13 4.84 -6.63
C GLU A 103 -6.59 6.18 -6.02
N ALA A 104 -7.86 6.56 -6.21
CA ALA A 104 -8.41 7.78 -5.61
C ALA A 104 -8.39 7.70 -4.07
N ILE A 105 -8.81 6.57 -3.50
CA ILE A 105 -8.76 6.34 -2.04
C ILE A 105 -7.31 6.41 -1.54
N TYR A 106 -6.38 5.80 -2.27
CA TYR A 106 -4.96 5.84 -1.93
C TYR A 106 -4.41 7.27 -1.92
N LEU A 107 -4.70 8.06 -2.96
CA LEU A 107 -4.28 9.47 -3.03
C LEU A 107 -4.87 10.31 -1.89
N LEU A 108 -6.13 10.10 -1.54
CA LEU A 108 -6.75 10.79 -0.40
C LEU A 108 -6.04 10.45 0.92
N ALA A 109 -5.67 9.18 1.13
CA ALA A 109 -4.94 8.76 2.32
C ALA A 109 -3.51 9.29 2.36
N ARG A 110 -2.87 9.48 1.20
CA ARG A 110 -1.50 10.02 1.06
C ARG A 110 -1.41 11.52 1.19
N GLN A 111 -2.52 12.24 1.12
CA GLN A 111 -2.59 13.70 1.30
C GLN A 111 -1.59 14.46 0.41
N ASN A 112 -0.72 15.29 1.00
CA ASN A 112 0.25 16.11 0.27
C ASN A 112 1.54 15.36 -0.16
N ASP A 113 1.54 14.04 -0.12
CA ASP A 113 2.71 13.23 -0.48
C ASP A 113 2.76 12.91 -1.98
N PHE A 114 3.72 13.49 -2.68
CA PHE A 114 3.96 13.23 -4.10
C PHE A 114 4.26 11.76 -4.41
N ASN A 115 4.86 11.02 -3.47
CA ASN A 115 5.12 9.58 -3.65
C ASN A 115 3.81 8.77 -3.78
N GLY A 116 2.69 9.28 -3.28
CA GLY A 116 1.37 8.71 -3.55
C GLY A 116 1.06 8.64 -5.04
N ILE A 117 1.36 9.71 -5.79
CA ILE A 117 1.17 9.77 -7.25
C ILE A 117 2.11 8.79 -7.95
N LEU A 118 3.40 8.79 -7.58
CA LEU A 118 4.37 7.85 -8.14
C LEU A 118 3.95 6.41 -7.89
N GLY A 119 3.52 6.07 -6.67
CA GLY A 119 3.07 4.74 -6.31
C GLY A 119 1.87 4.26 -7.14
N VAL A 120 0.90 5.14 -7.42
CA VAL A 120 -0.23 4.83 -8.33
C VAL A 120 0.26 4.54 -9.75
N ILE A 121 1.15 5.39 -10.26
CA ILE A 121 1.66 5.29 -11.63
C ILE A 121 2.52 4.03 -11.82
N GLN A 122 3.41 3.73 -10.88
CA GLN A 122 4.24 2.53 -10.89
C GLN A 122 3.40 1.24 -10.94
N ARG A 123 2.40 1.14 -10.08
CA ARG A 123 1.54 -0.05 -10.01
C ARG A 123 0.77 -0.27 -11.29
N ARG A 124 0.24 0.80 -11.87
CA ARG A 124 -0.48 0.72 -13.14
C ARG A 124 0.41 0.33 -14.30
N GLY A 125 1.56 1.00 -14.45
CA GLY A 125 2.49 0.80 -15.56
C GLY A 125 3.38 -0.43 -15.39
N LYS A 126 3.43 -1.02 -14.19
CA LYS A 126 4.46 -2.01 -13.80
C LYS A 126 5.87 -1.50 -14.12
N ILE A 127 6.08 -0.20 -13.92
CA ILE A 127 7.30 0.50 -14.30
C ILE A 127 8.08 0.81 -13.04
N PRO A 128 9.35 0.38 -12.91
CA PRO A 128 10.23 0.83 -11.86
C PRO A 128 10.38 2.34 -11.88
N GLU A 129 10.56 2.96 -10.71
CA GLU A 129 10.63 4.42 -10.59
C GLU A 129 11.70 5.03 -11.48
N GLU A 130 12.85 4.37 -11.58
CA GLU A 130 14.00 4.77 -12.39
C GLU A 130 13.71 4.82 -13.91
N ARG A 131 12.59 4.26 -14.33
CA ARG A 131 12.15 4.25 -15.74
C ARG A 131 10.99 5.20 -16.03
N ILE A 132 10.49 5.93 -15.03
CA ILE A 132 9.40 6.88 -15.20
C ILE A 132 9.96 8.14 -15.88
N GLN A 133 9.62 8.31 -17.16
CA GLN A 133 9.99 9.50 -17.91
C GLN A 133 9.17 10.72 -17.47
N ALA A 134 9.82 11.86 -17.32
CA ALA A 134 9.21 13.09 -16.79
C ALA A 134 8.03 13.60 -17.64
N GLU A 135 8.17 13.58 -18.96
CA GLU A 135 7.12 14.01 -19.89
C GLU A 135 5.89 13.10 -19.81
N TRP A 136 6.14 11.79 -19.70
CA TRP A 136 5.05 10.82 -19.53
C TRP A 136 4.34 10.99 -18.18
N LEU A 137 5.10 11.20 -17.10
CA LEU A 137 4.56 11.45 -15.77
C LEU A 137 3.61 12.67 -15.76
N VAL A 138 4.05 13.80 -16.32
CA VAL A 138 3.24 15.03 -16.43
C VAL A 138 1.93 14.77 -17.17
N ASN A 139 1.97 13.97 -18.25
CA ASN A 139 0.79 13.63 -19.03
C ASN A 139 -0.21 12.75 -18.26
N GLN A 140 0.27 11.87 -17.33
CA GLN A 140 -0.62 11.02 -16.52
C GLN A 140 -1.47 11.82 -15.53
N ILE A 141 -1.01 12.99 -15.10
CA ILE A 141 -1.65 13.87 -14.10
C ILE A 141 -2.13 15.20 -14.70
N ALA A 142 -2.22 15.30 -16.02
CA ALA A 142 -2.56 16.54 -16.72
C ALA A 142 -3.96 17.10 -16.37
N ARG A 143 -4.88 16.27 -15.86
CA ARG A 143 -6.22 16.70 -15.42
C ARG A 143 -6.23 16.91 -13.91
N PRO A 144 -6.86 17.99 -13.42
CA PRO A 144 -7.00 18.21 -11.98
C PRO A 144 -7.70 17.03 -11.29
N ILE A 145 -7.19 16.65 -10.13
CA ILE A 145 -7.71 15.59 -9.28
C ILE A 145 -8.27 16.28 -8.04
N ALA A 146 -9.50 15.94 -7.66
CA ALA A 146 -10.12 16.44 -6.44
C ALA A 146 -10.91 15.31 -5.77
N ILE A 147 -10.55 14.97 -4.53
CA ILE A 147 -11.12 13.88 -3.76
C ILE A 147 -11.33 14.38 -2.33
N LYS A 148 -12.44 14.01 -1.74
CA LYS A 148 -12.76 14.33 -0.34
C LYS A 148 -13.42 13.15 0.34
N GLY A 149 -13.42 13.14 1.67
CA GLY A 149 -14.07 12.11 2.46
C GLY A 149 -14.17 12.50 3.94
N VAL A 150 -14.77 11.61 4.70
CA VAL A 150 -14.80 11.70 6.16
C VAL A 150 -13.94 10.55 6.69
N PHE A 151 -12.84 10.88 7.35
CA PHE A 151 -11.91 9.95 7.97
C PHE A 151 -11.78 10.27 9.46
N ASP A 152 -11.92 9.27 10.31
CA ASP A 152 -11.92 9.41 11.78
C ASP A 152 -12.90 10.49 12.26
N GLY A 153 -14.10 10.51 11.64
CA GLY A 153 -15.16 11.49 11.93
C GLY A 153 -14.87 12.92 11.46
N LYS A 154 -13.76 13.17 10.75
CA LYS A 154 -13.28 14.48 10.33
C LYS A 154 -13.21 14.59 8.81
N LEU A 155 -13.39 15.80 8.30
CA LEU A 155 -13.28 16.07 6.86
C LEU A 155 -11.83 16.00 6.43
N ALA A 156 -11.61 15.28 5.33
CA ALA A 156 -10.34 15.19 4.61
C ALA A 156 -10.57 15.50 3.14
N ASP A 157 -9.66 16.27 2.55
CA ASP A 157 -9.67 16.53 1.11
C ASP A 157 -8.25 16.58 0.55
N VAL A 158 -8.13 16.34 -0.76
CA VAL A 158 -6.90 16.49 -1.52
C VAL A 158 -7.23 17.00 -2.92
N THR A 159 -6.46 17.99 -3.36
CA THR A 159 -6.50 18.53 -4.72
C THR A 159 -5.10 18.46 -5.32
N ILE A 160 -4.97 17.89 -6.51
CA ILE A 160 -3.71 17.77 -7.24
C ILE A 160 -3.85 18.46 -8.57
N SER A 161 -2.94 19.38 -8.87
CA SER A 161 -2.92 20.13 -10.12
C SER A 161 -1.51 20.21 -10.72
N VAL A 162 -1.45 20.33 -12.05
CA VAL A 162 -0.21 20.56 -12.78
C VAL A 162 -0.19 22.01 -13.23
N ILE A 163 0.82 22.74 -12.79
CA ILE A 163 0.98 24.17 -13.07
C ILE A 163 2.26 24.47 -13.84
N GLN A 164 2.29 25.61 -14.49
CA GLN A 164 3.48 26.18 -15.12
C GLN A 164 3.98 27.34 -14.27
N GLU A 165 5.15 27.20 -13.67
CA GLU A 165 5.77 28.31 -12.97
C GLU A 165 6.48 29.29 -13.96
N SER A 166 6.35 30.58 -13.69
CA SER A 166 7.11 31.65 -14.39
C SER A 166 8.12 32.23 -13.41
N ASN A 167 9.13 31.42 -13.05
CA ASN A 167 10.13 31.84 -12.08
C ASN A 167 11.50 31.98 -12.80
N ALA A 168 12.08 33.20 -12.71
CA ALA A 168 13.36 33.51 -13.35
C ALA A 168 14.56 32.72 -12.79
N SER A 169 14.43 32.12 -11.62
CA SER A 169 15.48 31.29 -11.00
C SER A 169 15.49 29.83 -11.49
N LEU A 170 14.49 29.42 -12.28
CA LEU A 170 14.40 28.05 -12.82
C LEU A 170 15.19 27.94 -14.14
N ASP A 171 15.93 26.87 -14.30
CA ASP A 171 16.49 26.53 -15.62
C ASP A 171 15.36 26.08 -16.56
N MET A 172 14.78 27.07 -17.26
CA MET A 172 13.65 26.86 -18.16
C MET A 172 13.99 25.91 -19.34
N SER A 173 15.26 25.64 -19.61
CA SER A 173 15.65 24.69 -20.65
C SER A 173 15.38 23.23 -20.24
N LYS A 174 15.39 22.96 -18.96
CA LYS A 174 15.16 21.63 -18.37
C LYS A 174 13.81 21.51 -17.67
N TYR A 175 13.26 22.60 -17.13
CA TYR A 175 11.99 22.60 -16.43
C TYR A 175 10.83 22.21 -17.36
N LEU A 176 9.95 21.36 -16.87
CA LEU A 176 8.75 20.92 -17.58
C LEU A 176 7.50 21.49 -16.97
N LYS A 177 7.20 21.09 -15.74
CA LYS A 177 5.98 21.45 -15.00
C LYS A 177 6.21 21.31 -13.50
N SER A 178 5.32 21.90 -12.72
CA SER A 178 5.22 21.63 -11.29
C SER A 178 3.89 20.94 -10.98
N VAL A 179 3.94 20.00 -10.04
CA VAL A 179 2.77 19.35 -9.47
C VAL A 179 2.53 19.97 -8.11
N GLU A 180 1.40 20.59 -7.96
CA GLU A 180 0.94 21.16 -6.70
C GLU A 180 -0.09 20.23 -6.07
N ILE A 181 0.10 19.91 -4.79
CA ILE A 181 -0.83 19.10 -4.00
C ILE A 181 -1.24 19.94 -2.79
N ALA A 182 -2.51 20.29 -2.73
CA ALA A 182 -3.12 20.92 -1.58
C ALA A 182 -4.02 19.90 -0.88
N SER A 183 -3.88 19.77 0.42
CA SER A 183 -4.68 18.86 1.23
C SER A 183 -5.13 19.53 2.53
N ASN A 184 -6.22 19.01 3.08
CA ASN A 184 -6.73 19.49 4.34
C ASN A 184 -7.31 18.30 5.13
N PHE A 185 -6.99 18.23 6.41
CA PHE A 185 -7.58 17.29 7.34
C PHE A 185 -7.88 18.02 8.66
N ASP A 186 -9.15 18.01 9.07
CA ASP A 186 -9.59 18.63 10.32
C ASP A 186 -9.14 20.12 10.44
N ASN A 187 -9.29 20.88 9.34
CA ASN A 187 -8.83 22.27 9.19
C ASN A 187 -7.30 22.49 9.20
N HIS A 188 -6.51 21.42 9.20
CA HIS A 188 -5.07 21.50 9.02
C HIS A 188 -4.73 21.43 7.53
N LYS A 189 -4.47 22.58 6.95
CA LYS A 189 -4.07 22.70 5.55
C LYS A 189 -2.60 22.35 5.39
N GLN A 190 -2.29 21.65 4.31
CA GLN A 190 -0.93 21.30 3.92
C GLN A 190 -0.79 21.42 2.42
N GLU A 191 0.35 21.88 2.00
CA GLU A 191 0.69 22.06 0.60
C GLU A 191 2.05 21.43 0.32
N SER A 192 2.20 20.87 -0.85
CA SER A 192 3.48 20.46 -1.39
C SER A 192 3.55 20.79 -2.87
N MET A 193 4.74 21.08 -3.36
CA MET A 193 5.00 21.33 -4.76
C MET A 193 6.19 20.49 -5.21
N THR A 194 6.04 19.76 -6.30
CA THR A 194 7.14 19.02 -6.90
C THR A 194 7.42 19.53 -8.30
N ARG A 195 8.59 20.11 -8.48
CA ARG A 195 9.10 20.56 -9.78
C ARG A 195 9.66 19.39 -10.55
N ILE A 196 9.23 19.23 -11.78
CA ILE A 196 9.62 18.15 -12.67
C ILE A 196 10.47 18.72 -13.80
N PHE A 197 11.64 18.13 -13.98
CA PHE A 197 12.60 18.52 -15.01
C PHE A 197 12.77 17.40 -16.04
N LYS A 198 13.30 17.72 -17.21
CA LYS A 198 13.67 16.73 -18.23
C LYS A 198 14.64 15.70 -17.65
N GLY A 199 14.47 14.44 -18.06
CA GLY A 199 15.17 13.32 -17.45
C GLY A 199 14.39 12.77 -16.25
N GLN A 200 15.05 12.63 -15.11
CA GLN A 200 14.42 12.05 -13.89
C GLN A 200 14.52 12.99 -12.69
N GLU A 201 15.06 14.18 -12.89
CA GLU A 201 15.26 15.14 -11.82
C GLU A 201 13.91 15.70 -11.34
N ARG A 202 13.69 15.62 -10.03
CA ARG A 202 12.49 16.14 -9.34
C ARG A 202 12.95 16.87 -8.10
N VAL A 203 12.37 18.02 -7.84
CA VAL A 203 12.63 18.80 -6.64
C VAL A 203 11.31 19.04 -5.92
N SER A 204 11.16 18.41 -4.76
CA SER A 204 9.97 18.55 -3.92
C SER A 204 10.19 19.64 -2.87
N LEU A 205 9.18 20.49 -2.71
CA LEU A 205 9.12 21.60 -1.78
C LEU A 205 7.88 21.37 -0.89
N ALA A 206 8.12 21.13 0.37
CA ALA A 206 7.05 21.00 1.37
C ALA A 206 7.63 21.31 2.75
N ASP A 207 6.87 21.97 3.59
CA ASP A 207 7.25 22.21 4.99
C ASP A 207 7.16 20.91 5.79
N SER A 208 6.14 20.10 5.51
CA SER A 208 5.96 18.78 6.10
C SER A 208 5.08 17.92 5.20
N ILE A 209 5.27 16.60 5.29
CA ILE A 209 4.36 15.62 4.68
C ILE A 209 3.64 14.87 5.78
N LYS A 210 2.30 14.89 5.74
CA LYS A 210 1.47 14.15 6.68
C LYS A 210 0.42 13.35 5.93
N LEU A 211 0.31 12.09 6.29
CA LEU A 211 -0.64 11.13 5.76
C LEU A 211 -1.85 11.03 6.69
N LEU A 212 -3.02 10.69 6.17
CA LEU A 212 -4.17 10.37 7.05
C LEU A 212 -3.86 9.13 7.89
N CYS A 213 -3.32 8.10 7.27
CA CYS A 213 -3.03 6.81 7.89
C CYS A 213 -2.03 6.00 7.06
N ASN A 214 -1.63 4.86 7.59
CA ASN A 214 -0.92 3.86 6.81
C ASN A 214 -1.82 3.35 5.68
N ALA A 215 -1.39 3.52 4.44
CA ALA A 215 -2.13 3.07 3.27
C ALA A 215 -1.29 2.11 2.44
N ILE A 216 -1.73 0.86 2.36
CA ILE A 216 -1.08 -0.17 1.55
C ILE A 216 -1.97 -0.45 0.33
N TYR A 217 -1.38 -0.36 -0.86
CA TYR A 217 -2.05 -0.68 -2.11
C TYR A 217 -1.36 -1.87 -2.77
N SER A 218 -2.07 -2.99 -2.89
CA SER A 218 -1.61 -4.23 -3.52
C SER A 218 -2.31 -4.45 -4.86
N SER A 219 -1.57 -4.82 -5.88
CA SER A 219 -2.10 -5.27 -7.17
C SER A 219 -1.94 -6.79 -7.32
N PRO A 220 -2.65 -7.46 -8.25
CA PRO A 220 -2.55 -8.91 -8.46
C PRO A 220 -1.14 -9.40 -8.72
N PHE A 221 -0.36 -8.57 -9.39
CA PHE A 221 1.03 -8.88 -9.75
C PHE A 221 2.00 -8.77 -8.57
N PHE A 222 1.61 -8.00 -7.58
CA PHE A 222 2.41 -7.77 -6.38
C PHE A 222 2.59 -9.04 -5.56
N MET A 223 1.57 -9.89 -5.51
CA MET A 223 1.60 -11.17 -4.78
C MET A 223 2.59 -12.20 -5.38
N ASN A 224 3.09 -11.96 -6.59
CA ASN A 224 3.99 -12.86 -7.29
C ASN A 224 5.47 -12.42 -7.25
N GLU A 225 5.79 -11.28 -6.61
CA GLU A 225 7.16 -10.79 -6.54
C GLU A 225 7.74 -10.90 -5.12
N PRO A 226 8.65 -11.86 -4.87
CA PRO A 226 9.24 -12.07 -3.53
C PRO A 226 9.92 -10.84 -2.93
N ARG A 227 10.47 -9.94 -3.75
CA ARG A 227 11.14 -8.70 -3.31
C ARG A 227 10.22 -7.79 -2.50
N HIS A 228 8.95 -7.70 -2.88
CA HIS A 228 7.98 -6.86 -2.17
C HIS A 228 7.70 -7.40 -0.75
N TYR A 229 7.72 -8.72 -0.57
CA TYR A 229 7.48 -9.30 0.76
C TYR A 229 8.62 -9.02 1.73
N SER A 230 9.85 -8.87 1.26
CA SER A 230 10.98 -8.48 2.12
C SER A 230 10.72 -7.11 2.75
N THR A 231 10.21 -6.15 1.99
CA THR A 231 9.87 -4.81 2.50
C THR A 231 8.80 -4.87 3.60
N PHE A 232 7.72 -5.64 3.39
CA PHE A 232 6.66 -5.81 4.39
C PHE A 232 7.11 -6.63 5.59
N TYR A 233 7.96 -7.63 5.39
CA TYR A 233 8.56 -8.37 6.48
C TYR A 233 9.41 -7.44 7.38
N HIS A 234 10.30 -6.64 6.78
CA HIS A 234 11.10 -5.67 7.53
C HIS A 234 10.24 -4.61 8.22
N ALA A 235 9.16 -4.14 7.57
CA ALA A 235 8.20 -3.25 8.21
C ALA A 235 7.55 -3.91 9.44
N SER A 236 7.15 -5.19 9.34
CA SER A 236 6.57 -5.96 10.44
C SER A 236 7.57 -6.24 11.57
N VAL A 237 8.87 -6.39 11.26
CA VAL A 237 9.94 -6.45 12.27
C VAL A 237 10.03 -5.12 13.03
N ARG A 238 10.10 -4.00 12.31
CA ARG A 238 10.21 -2.66 12.92
C ARG A 238 9.00 -2.30 13.80
N SER A 239 7.79 -2.62 13.33
CA SER A 239 6.54 -2.39 14.08
C SER A 239 6.30 -3.42 15.19
N LYS A 240 7.19 -4.44 15.34
CA LYS A 240 7.04 -5.54 16.30
C LYS A 240 5.74 -6.34 16.09
N SER A 241 5.25 -6.41 14.85
CA SER A 241 4.01 -7.12 14.50
C SER A 241 4.21 -8.61 14.20
N LEU A 242 5.45 -9.06 13.94
CA LEU A 242 5.73 -10.46 13.60
C LEU A 242 5.22 -11.48 14.64
N PRO A 243 5.41 -11.28 15.97
CA PRO A 243 4.87 -12.22 16.96
C PRO A 243 3.34 -12.38 16.83
N LYS A 244 2.64 -11.28 16.57
CA LYS A 244 1.20 -11.26 16.36
C LYS A 244 0.78 -12.05 15.11
N ILE A 245 1.55 -11.92 14.02
CA ILE A 245 1.35 -12.70 12.79
C ILE A 245 1.55 -14.19 13.08
N PHE A 246 2.60 -14.57 13.79
CA PHE A 246 2.88 -15.98 14.10
C PHE A 246 1.85 -16.58 15.05
N ASP A 247 1.41 -15.84 16.05
CA ASP A 247 0.32 -16.25 16.93
C ASP A 247 -0.97 -16.51 16.14
N PHE A 248 -1.27 -15.62 15.21
CA PHE A 248 -2.42 -15.76 14.33
C PHE A 248 -2.32 -17.01 13.43
N ILE A 249 -1.17 -17.23 12.78
CA ILE A 249 -0.94 -18.41 11.94
C ILE A 249 -1.03 -19.70 12.75
N ARG A 250 -0.49 -19.72 13.97
CA ARG A 250 -0.57 -20.87 14.88
C ARG A 250 -1.99 -21.19 15.29
N GLN A 251 -2.77 -20.20 15.62
CA GLN A 251 -4.14 -20.37 16.09
C GLN A 251 -5.11 -20.80 14.99
N GLU A 252 -4.94 -20.24 13.80
CA GLU A 252 -5.93 -20.37 12.72
C GLU A 252 -5.56 -21.39 11.65
N ILE A 253 -4.26 -21.70 11.46
CA ILE A 253 -3.79 -22.41 10.26
C ILE A 253 -2.93 -23.64 10.59
N VAL A 254 -1.74 -23.44 11.17
CA VAL A 254 -0.77 -24.52 11.45
C VAL A 254 -0.20 -24.34 12.86
N PRO A 255 -0.74 -25.07 13.84
CA PRO A 255 -0.35 -24.95 15.25
C PRO A 255 1.13 -25.25 15.53
N THR A 256 1.79 -25.99 14.65
CA THR A 256 3.17 -26.44 14.83
C THR A 256 4.23 -25.45 14.37
N ILE A 257 3.84 -24.38 13.65
CA ILE A 257 4.77 -23.35 13.19
C ILE A 257 5.11 -22.41 14.34
N SER A 258 6.41 -22.24 14.60
CA SER A 258 6.91 -21.33 15.63
C SER A 258 7.50 -20.04 15.09
N ASP A 259 8.06 -20.05 13.87
CA ASP A 259 8.74 -18.90 13.28
C ASP A 259 8.77 -18.97 11.76
N ILE A 260 8.85 -17.81 11.09
CA ILE A 260 9.08 -17.68 9.64
C ILE A 260 10.08 -16.57 9.44
N ARG A 261 11.28 -16.90 8.92
CA ARG A 261 12.39 -15.95 8.74
C ARG A 261 12.73 -15.71 7.30
N LEU A 262 12.92 -14.45 6.97
CA LEU A 262 13.44 -14.04 5.66
C LEU A 262 14.94 -14.29 5.57
N ILE A 263 15.36 -14.98 4.51
CA ILE A 263 16.76 -15.09 4.09
C ILE A 263 17.00 -14.01 3.03
N VAL A 264 17.66 -12.93 3.40
CA VAL A 264 17.75 -11.70 2.60
C VAL A 264 18.41 -11.94 1.24
N ASP A 265 19.50 -12.70 1.19
CA ASP A 265 20.29 -12.93 -0.04
C ASP A 265 19.50 -13.65 -1.15
N SER A 266 18.51 -14.44 -0.78
CA SER A 266 17.71 -15.22 -1.73
C SER A 266 16.24 -14.79 -1.78
N TYR A 267 15.82 -13.85 -0.97
CA TYR A 267 14.41 -13.45 -0.77
C TYR A 267 13.49 -14.66 -0.45
N ARG A 268 14.03 -15.69 0.21
CA ARG A 268 13.30 -16.90 0.62
C ARG A 268 12.90 -16.82 2.07
N PHE A 269 11.81 -17.49 2.43
CA PHE A 269 11.35 -17.60 3.81
C PHE A 269 11.54 -19.02 4.32
N LEU A 270 12.24 -19.16 5.45
CA LEU A 270 12.38 -20.43 6.17
C LEU A 270 11.39 -20.51 7.32
N VAL A 271 10.70 -21.63 7.40
CA VAL A 271 9.68 -21.94 8.40
C VAL A 271 10.27 -22.90 9.43
N THR A 272 10.23 -22.50 10.70
CA THR A 272 10.52 -23.38 11.81
C THR A 272 9.23 -24.06 12.28
N ASP A 273 9.16 -25.37 12.12
CA ASP A 273 7.97 -26.18 12.43
C ASP A 273 8.39 -27.35 13.31
N SER A 274 7.74 -27.53 14.44
CA SER A 274 8.08 -28.58 15.43
C SER A 274 7.94 -30.01 14.93
N ARG A 275 7.35 -30.22 13.75
CA ARG A 275 7.25 -31.53 13.08
C ARG A 275 8.53 -31.96 12.37
N PHE A 276 9.47 -31.04 12.17
CA PHE A 276 10.69 -31.26 11.41
C PHE A 276 11.91 -30.80 12.19
N ASP A 277 13.02 -31.55 12.06
CA ASP A 277 14.28 -31.25 12.75
C ASP A 277 14.98 -30.00 12.17
N GLU A 278 14.78 -29.73 10.87
CA GLU A 278 15.37 -28.61 10.18
C GLU A 278 14.29 -27.65 9.64
N PRO A 279 14.56 -26.32 9.59
CA PRO A 279 13.66 -25.38 8.96
C PRO A 279 13.44 -25.70 7.47
N LEU A 280 12.19 -25.62 7.01
CA LEU A 280 11.83 -25.85 5.63
C LEU A 280 11.54 -24.52 4.92
N ASP A 281 11.73 -24.50 3.60
CA ASP A 281 11.30 -23.37 2.79
C ASP A 281 9.78 -23.21 2.83
N LEU A 282 9.29 -21.98 2.89
CA LEU A 282 7.85 -21.69 2.91
C LEU A 282 7.11 -22.27 1.71
N THR A 283 7.79 -22.40 0.56
CA THR A 283 7.21 -23.03 -0.65
C THR A 283 6.88 -24.51 -0.44
N SER A 284 7.53 -25.18 0.51
CA SER A 284 7.25 -26.59 0.87
C SER A 284 5.90 -26.79 1.56
N TYR A 285 5.28 -25.70 2.07
CA TYR A 285 3.96 -25.74 2.73
C TYR A 285 2.80 -25.49 1.75
N GLY A 286 3.10 -25.36 0.46
CA GLY A 286 2.11 -25.07 -0.56
C GLY A 286 1.68 -23.59 -0.60
N GLU A 287 0.91 -23.25 -1.64
CA GLU A 287 0.50 -21.85 -1.88
C GLU A 287 -0.40 -21.26 -0.77
N GLY A 288 -1.20 -22.10 -0.10
CA GLY A 288 -2.13 -21.63 0.92
C GLY A 288 -1.43 -20.90 2.07
N LEU A 289 -0.40 -21.51 2.68
CA LEU A 289 0.34 -20.90 3.78
C LEU A 289 1.13 -19.67 3.31
N GLN A 290 1.72 -19.70 2.12
CA GLN A 290 2.42 -18.56 1.54
C GLN A 290 1.48 -17.35 1.44
N ARG A 291 0.31 -17.54 0.85
CA ARG A 291 -0.70 -16.48 0.67
C ARG A 291 -1.19 -15.92 2.00
N ILE A 292 -1.43 -16.80 2.98
CA ILE A 292 -1.82 -16.41 4.33
C ILE A 292 -0.73 -15.56 5.00
N PHE A 293 0.51 -16.01 4.93
CA PHE A 293 1.63 -15.27 5.51
C PHE A 293 1.81 -13.90 4.85
N PHE A 294 1.80 -13.85 3.52
CA PHE A 294 1.93 -12.60 2.80
C PHE A 294 0.78 -11.64 3.04
N MET A 295 -0.45 -12.15 3.08
CA MET A 295 -1.61 -11.34 3.45
C MET A 295 -1.45 -10.76 4.86
N SER A 296 -0.99 -11.58 5.83
CA SER A 296 -0.74 -11.10 7.20
C SER A 296 0.31 -9.99 7.24
N LEU A 297 1.36 -10.06 6.42
CA LEU A 297 2.37 -8.99 6.30
C LEU A 297 1.76 -7.69 5.74
N LEU A 298 0.86 -7.78 4.73
CA LEU A 298 0.16 -6.61 4.21
C LEU A 298 -0.71 -5.95 5.28
N PHE A 299 -1.48 -6.72 6.03
CA PHE A 299 -2.32 -6.20 7.12
C PHE A 299 -1.49 -5.58 8.24
N ALA A 300 -0.39 -6.23 8.64
CA ALA A 300 0.50 -5.68 9.65
C ALA A 300 1.14 -4.35 9.20
N SER A 301 1.47 -4.23 7.91
CA SER A 301 2.00 -2.99 7.34
C SER A 301 0.94 -1.89 7.20
N ALA A 302 -0.33 -2.27 7.06
CA ALA A 302 -1.47 -1.34 7.01
C ALA A 302 -2.05 -1.05 8.40
N GLN A 303 -1.43 -1.51 9.47
CA GLN A 303 -1.95 -1.37 10.84
C GLN A 303 -2.41 0.05 11.15
N ASN A 304 -3.60 0.18 11.75
CA ASN A 304 -4.28 1.46 12.00
C ASN A 304 -4.44 2.29 10.72
N GLY A 305 -4.87 1.66 9.63
CA GLY A 305 -4.99 2.34 8.35
C GLY A 305 -5.85 1.60 7.35
N ILE A 306 -5.49 1.67 6.08
CA ILE A 306 -6.26 1.09 4.98
C ILE A 306 -5.44 0.12 4.15
N LEU A 307 -6.10 -0.94 3.67
CA LEU A 307 -5.54 -1.91 2.74
C LEU A 307 -6.41 -1.96 1.47
N LEU A 308 -5.79 -1.67 0.35
CA LEU A 308 -6.42 -1.64 -0.97
C LEU A 308 -5.89 -2.81 -1.79
N ILE A 309 -6.74 -3.74 -2.20
CA ILE A 309 -6.36 -4.91 -3.00
C ILE A 309 -7.16 -4.93 -4.30
N ASP A 310 -6.46 -4.78 -5.39
CA ASP A 310 -7.07 -4.83 -6.72
C ASP A 310 -7.14 -6.28 -7.21
N GLU A 311 -8.26 -6.64 -7.86
CA GLU A 311 -8.51 -7.98 -8.42
C GLU A 311 -8.18 -9.12 -7.42
N PHE A 312 -8.83 -9.09 -6.26
CA PHE A 312 -8.55 -9.98 -5.14
C PHE A 312 -8.65 -11.47 -5.51
N GLU A 313 -9.53 -11.85 -6.43
CA GLU A 313 -9.68 -13.21 -6.94
C GLU A 313 -8.40 -13.77 -7.58
N ASN A 314 -7.55 -12.92 -8.14
CA ASN A 314 -6.27 -13.36 -8.71
C ASN A 314 -5.23 -13.73 -7.62
N ALA A 315 -5.46 -13.27 -6.41
CA ALA A 315 -4.59 -13.61 -5.27
C ALA A 315 -4.92 -14.99 -4.67
N ILE A 316 -6.13 -15.52 -4.86
CA ILE A 316 -6.62 -16.70 -4.14
C ILE A 316 -7.51 -17.55 -5.05
N HIS A 317 -7.23 -18.86 -5.08
CA HIS A 317 -8.08 -19.79 -5.84
C HIS A 317 -9.51 -19.82 -5.28
N VAL A 318 -10.51 -19.90 -6.15
CA VAL A 318 -11.94 -19.82 -5.78
C VAL A 318 -12.32 -20.84 -4.69
N ASP A 319 -11.77 -22.04 -4.74
CA ASP A 319 -12.06 -23.11 -3.76
C ASP A 319 -11.58 -22.77 -2.32
N LEU A 320 -10.61 -21.87 -2.20
CA LEU A 320 -10.10 -21.41 -0.91
C LEU A 320 -10.84 -20.17 -0.39
N MET A 321 -11.64 -19.52 -1.23
CA MET A 321 -12.26 -18.23 -0.92
C MET A 321 -13.15 -18.29 0.33
N ALA A 322 -13.89 -19.38 0.49
CA ALA A 322 -14.77 -19.58 1.66
C ALA A 322 -14.00 -19.58 3.00
N ARG A 323 -12.75 -20.02 3.00
CA ARG A 323 -11.88 -19.99 4.19
C ARG A 323 -11.13 -18.67 4.32
N PHE A 324 -10.83 -18.03 3.18
CA PHE A 324 -10.07 -16.79 3.15
C PHE A 324 -10.89 -15.56 3.55
N ALA A 325 -12.18 -15.50 3.24
CA ALA A 325 -13.01 -14.37 3.61
C ALA A 325 -13.07 -14.15 5.14
N PRO A 326 -13.36 -15.16 5.99
CA PRO A 326 -13.26 -15.01 7.43
C PRO A 326 -11.84 -14.65 7.91
N PHE A 327 -10.81 -15.20 7.26
CA PHE A 327 -9.42 -14.91 7.58
C PHE A 327 -9.09 -13.43 7.35
N VAL A 328 -9.43 -12.88 6.18
CA VAL A 328 -9.26 -11.46 5.85
C VAL A 328 -9.99 -10.57 6.88
N TYR A 329 -11.21 -10.94 7.24
CA TYR A 329 -11.98 -10.21 8.25
C TYR A 329 -11.29 -10.24 9.63
N LYS A 330 -10.80 -11.38 10.09
CA LYS A 330 -10.06 -11.48 11.35
C LYS A 330 -8.81 -10.62 11.36
N LEU A 331 -8.02 -10.63 10.26
CA LEU A 331 -6.86 -9.74 10.11
C LEU A 331 -7.26 -8.26 10.14
N ALA A 332 -8.37 -7.89 9.48
CA ALA A 332 -8.86 -6.52 9.48
C ALA A 332 -9.20 -6.02 10.89
N ILE A 333 -9.77 -6.88 11.73
CA ILE A 333 -10.04 -6.57 13.14
C ILE A 333 -8.75 -6.54 13.95
N GLU A 334 -7.90 -7.56 13.80
CA GLU A 334 -6.67 -7.75 14.59
C GLU A 334 -5.69 -6.59 14.41
N PHE A 335 -5.55 -6.09 13.18
CA PHE A 335 -4.64 -4.98 12.86
C PHE A 335 -5.34 -3.61 12.76
N ASN A 336 -6.63 -3.53 13.07
CA ASN A 336 -7.44 -2.32 12.94
C ASN A 336 -7.31 -1.69 11.54
N VAL A 337 -7.63 -2.46 10.49
CA VAL A 337 -7.51 -2.06 9.08
C VAL A 337 -8.87 -1.99 8.41
N GLN A 338 -9.16 -0.93 7.68
CA GLN A 338 -10.26 -0.88 6.73
C GLN A 338 -9.80 -1.40 5.38
N VAL A 339 -10.57 -2.29 4.77
CA VAL A 339 -10.18 -3.00 3.56
C VAL A 339 -11.08 -2.62 2.40
N PHE A 340 -10.47 -2.38 1.23
CA PHE A 340 -11.15 -2.19 -0.04
C PHE A 340 -10.65 -3.25 -1.03
N LEU A 341 -11.54 -4.12 -1.46
CA LEU A 341 -11.24 -5.22 -2.38
C LEU A 341 -12.00 -5.00 -3.67
N THR A 342 -11.32 -4.99 -4.80
CA THR A 342 -12.01 -5.05 -6.09
C THR A 342 -12.09 -6.49 -6.57
N SER A 343 -13.19 -6.84 -7.23
CA SER A 343 -13.38 -8.14 -7.85
C SER A 343 -14.25 -8.07 -9.07
N HIS A 344 -13.96 -8.94 -10.04
CA HIS A 344 -14.85 -9.23 -11.17
C HIS A 344 -15.48 -10.64 -11.06
N SER A 345 -15.22 -11.36 -9.94
CA SER A 345 -15.83 -12.68 -9.66
C SER A 345 -17.00 -12.54 -8.70
N LYS A 346 -18.17 -13.03 -9.16
CA LYS A 346 -19.36 -13.14 -8.32
C LYS A 346 -19.09 -14.07 -7.13
N GLU A 347 -18.42 -15.18 -7.37
CA GLU A 347 -18.10 -16.19 -6.38
C GLU A 347 -17.23 -15.61 -5.25
N CYS A 348 -16.28 -14.74 -5.60
CA CYS A 348 -15.47 -14.03 -4.63
C CYS A 348 -16.33 -13.12 -3.73
N ILE A 349 -17.17 -12.29 -4.32
CA ILE A 349 -18.04 -11.35 -3.62
C ILE A 349 -19.01 -12.10 -2.70
N ASP A 350 -19.70 -13.10 -3.25
CA ASP A 350 -20.69 -13.91 -2.51
C ASP A 350 -20.03 -14.65 -1.34
N SER A 351 -18.79 -15.13 -1.52
CA SER A 351 -18.04 -15.80 -0.47
C SER A 351 -17.79 -14.92 0.76
N PHE A 352 -17.43 -13.65 0.57
CA PHE A 352 -17.28 -12.71 1.68
C PHE A 352 -18.59 -12.55 2.43
N VAL A 353 -19.69 -12.33 1.72
CA VAL A 353 -21.00 -12.12 2.34
C VAL A 353 -21.52 -13.39 2.99
N GLN A 354 -21.26 -14.55 2.46
CA GLN A 354 -21.77 -15.82 3.03
C GLN A 354 -20.96 -16.27 4.26
N ASN A 355 -19.64 -16.08 4.27
CA ASN A 355 -18.75 -16.70 5.25
C ASN A 355 -18.27 -15.75 6.36
N ILE A 356 -18.57 -14.46 6.33
CA ILE A 356 -18.33 -13.52 7.43
C ILE A 356 -19.62 -13.38 8.23
N ASP A 357 -19.59 -13.61 9.55
CA ASP A 357 -20.80 -13.56 10.41
C ASP A 357 -21.34 -12.15 10.58
N LYS A 358 -20.47 -11.16 10.83
CA LYS A 358 -20.84 -9.76 11.03
C LYS A 358 -21.07 -9.05 9.69
N LYS A 359 -22.28 -9.17 9.17
CA LYS A 359 -22.69 -8.58 7.90
C LYS A 359 -22.70 -7.05 7.91
N GLU A 360 -22.87 -6.44 9.07
CA GLU A 360 -22.81 -5.00 9.26
C GLU A 360 -21.42 -4.40 8.98
N ASP A 361 -20.38 -5.21 9.09
CA ASP A 361 -18.99 -4.82 8.79
C ASP A 361 -18.63 -4.95 7.30
N ILE A 362 -19.60 -5.30 6.44
CA ILE A 362 -19.42 -5.47 5.00
C ILE A 362 -20.25 -4.43 4.25
N SER A 363 -19.63 -3.74 3.31
CA SER A 363 -20.30 -2.91 2.32
C SER A 363 -19.95 -3.37 0.91
N LEU A 364 -20.93 -3.29 0.01
CA LEU A 364 -20.80 -3.70 -1.38
C LEU A 364 -21.09 -2.51 -2.28
N HIS A 365 -20.25 -2.33 -3.28
CA HIS A 365 -20.29 -1.22 -4.22
C HIS A 365 -20.21 -1.76 -5.64
N ALA A 366 -21.17 -1.44 -6.47
CA ALA A 366 -21.17 -1.78 -7.89
C ALA A 366 -20.86 -0.54 -8.74
N LEU A 367 -19.84 -0.65 -9.59
CA LEU A 367 -19.50 0.36 -10.58
C LEU A 367 -20.06 -0.04 -11.93
N ILE A 368 -21.03 0.72 -12.41
CA ILE A 368 -21.83 0.39 -13.60
C ILE A 368 -21.57 1.44 -14.67
N PRO A 369 -21.12 1.07 -15.88
CA PRO A 369 -21.02 2.00 -17.00
C PRO A 369 -22.36 2.67 -17.29
N SER A 370 -22.38 3.99 -17.39
CA SER A 370 -23.58 4.79 -17.61
C SER A 370 -23.38 5.74 -18.79
N PRO A 371 -24.36 5.86 -19.69
CA PRO A 371 -24.28 6.82 -20.80
C PRO A 371 -24.23 8.28 -20.34
N GLU A 372 -24.87 8.58 -19.21
CA GLU A 372 -25.00 9.95 -18.71
C GLU A 372 -23.81 10.43 -17.89
N LYS A 373 -23.27 9.55 -17.02
CA LYS A 373 -22.24 9.90 -16.03
C LYS A 373 -20.89 9.21 -16.25
N ALA A 374 -20.72 8.45 -17.34
CA ALA A 374 -19.66 7.52 -17.59
C ALA A 374 -19.68 6.31 -16.63
N ILE A 375 -19.76 6.52 -15.32
CA ILE A 375 -19.92 5.47 -14.30
C ILE A 375 -21.00 5.89 -13.31
N ASP A 376 -21.96 5.02 -13.11
CA ASP A 376 -22.90 5.06 -11.99
C ASP A 376 -22.44 4.16 -10.86
N HIS A 377 -22.95 4.44 -9.67
CA HIS A 377 -22.61 3.70 -8.47
C HIS A 377 -23.87 3.22 -7.75
N TRP A 378 -23.88 1.95 -7.39
CA TRP A 378 -24.88 1.36 -6.52
C TRP A 378 -24.20 0.75 -5.30
N GLU A 379 -24.80 0.93 -4.11
CA GLU A 379 -24.25 0.43 -2.86
C GLU A 379 -25.29 -0.25 -1.98
N THR A 380 -24.85 -1.25 -1.22
CA THR A 380 -25.69 -1.96 -0.26
C THR A 380 -24.86 -2.49 0.90
N GLY A 381 -25.51 -2.70 2.05
CA GLY A 381 -24.88 -3.39 3.18
C GLY A 381 -24.85 -4.91 3.00
N GLY A 382 -23.92 -5.58 3.67
CA GLY A 382 -23.77 -7.03 3.58
C GLY A 382 -25.02 -7.79 4.04
N GLN A 383 -25.78 -7.28 5.01
CA GLN A 383 -27.03 -7.88 5.49
C GLN A 383 -28.12 -7.83 4.40
N GLU A 384 -28.28 -6.68 3.74
CA GLU A 384 -29.23 -6.51 2.65
C GLU A 384 -28.89 -7.43 1.48
N TYR A 385 -27.62 -7.45 1.05
CA TYR A 385 -27.16 -8.31 -0.03
C TYR A 385 -27.28 -9.80 0.31
N SER A 386 -26.98 -10.22 1.55
CA SER A 386 -27.20 -11.58 2.01
C SER A 386 -28.66 -12.01 1.90
N THR A 387 -29.58 -11.09 2.15
CA THR A 387 -31.02 -11.34 1.98
C THR A 387 -31.40 -11.50 0.52
N LEU A 388 -30.84 -10.66 -0.36
CA LEU A 388 -31.03 -10.76 -1.81
C LEU A 388 -30.53 -12.10 -2.37
N LEU A 389 -29.35 -12.57 -1.95
CA LEU A 389 -28.78 -13.86 -2.37
C LEU A 389 -29.66 -15.08 -2.00
N ARG A 390 -30.49 -14.97 -0.96
CA ARG A 390 -31.40 -16.06 -0.54
C ARG A 390 -32.64 -16.18 -1.45
N VAL A 391 -33.04 -15.08 -2.07
CA VAL A 391 -34.30 -15.02 -2.84
C VAL A 391 -34.09 -14.95 -4.35
N ALA A 392 -32.89 -14.55 -4.79
CA ALA A 392 -32.57 -14.41 -6.20
C ALA A 392 -31.08 -14.67 -6.45
N ASP A 393 -30.75 -15.10 -7.68
CA ASP A 393 -29.36 -15.17 -8.14
C ASP A 393 -28.91 -13.77 -8.59
N VAL A 394 -28.55 -12.93 -7.62
CA VAL A 394 -28.12 -11.55 -7.87
C VAL A 394 -26.67 -11.51 -8.33
N ASP A 395 -26.40 -10.81 -9.41
CA ASP A 395 -25.05 -10.51 -9.87
C ASP A 395 -24.77 -9.00 -9.74
N LEU A 396 -24.02 -8.64 -8.70
CA LEU A 396 -23.70 -7.24 -8.39
C LEU A 396 -23.00 -6.51 -9.56
N ARG A 397 -22.29 -7.25 -10.42
CA ARG A 397 -21.60 -6.69 -11.60
C ARG A 397 -22.56 -6.21 -12.69
N LYS A 398 -23.82 -6.68 -12.65
CA LYS A 398 -24.88 -6.43 -13.62
C LYS A 398 -26.09 -5.72 -13.00
N ALA A 399 -25.91 -5.17 -11.77
CA ALA A 399 -26.99 -4.45 -11.09
C ALA A 399 -27.48 -3.31 -12.00
N GLN A 400 -28.69 -3.47 -12.53
CA GLN A 400 -29.44 -2.49 -13.32
C GLN A 400 -30.78 -2.24 -12.63
#